data_a9bbd00c97d23c871fc3b03c25f2b1f2
#
_entry.id   a9bbd00c97d23c871fc3b03c25f2b1f2
#
_cell.length_a   1.000
_cell.length_b   1.000
_cell.length_c   1.000
_cell.angle_alpha   90.00
_cell.angle_beta   90.00
_cell.angle_gamma   90.00
#
_symmetry.space_group_name_H-M   'P 1'
#
loop_
_entity.id
_entity.type
_entity.pdbx_description
1 polymer ?
#
loop_
_entity_poly.entity_id
_entity_poly.type
_entity_poly.pdbx_seq_one_letter_code
_entity_poly.pdbx_strand_id
1 'polypeptide(L)'
;ISVNYGCFEGALIHRCVIEQIGLPDKRFFVQGDDMIYGYQAARCTNVIYINKVCFRRKLPFSREMTEQKFHILFRNRFLTYEHFASSVPMSRVAFWVQNLMLVAWYIRTISPRQPLNYWHNLRGMLSGMWDGTRGRYGAPPWVR
;
A
#
# COMPACT_ATOMS: atom_id res chain seq x y z
N ILE A 1 -18.06 -5.48 -14.80
CA ILE A 1 -18.46 -5.01 -13.47
C ILE A 1 -17.68 -3.75 -13.17
N SER A 2 -18.37 -2.65 -12.83
CA SER A 2 -17.73 -1.41 -12.38
C SER A 2 -17.17 -1.60 -10.97
N VAL A 3 -15.96 -1.09 -10.73
CA VAL A 3 -15.27 -1.17 -9.44
C VAL A 3 -14.67 0.20 -9.09
N ASN A 4 -14.38 0.43 -7.81
CA ASN A 4 -13.87 1.73 -7.34
C ASN A 4 -12.34 1.85 -7.42
N TYR A 5 -11.65 0.76 -7.68
CA TYR A 5 -10.20 0.72 -7.89
C TYR A 5 -9.77 -0.60 -8.53
N GLY A 6 -8.53 -0.70 -9.01
CA GLY A 6 -7.96 -1.93 -9.56
C GLY A 6 -6.46 -2.01 -9.30
N CYS A 7 -5.90 -3.22 -9.32
CA CYS A 7 -4.45 -3.44 -9.30
C CYS A 7 -3.83 -3.11 -10.66
N PHE A 8 -2.53 -2.77 -10.67
CA PHE A 8 -1.79 -2.60 -11.93
C PHE A 8 -1.54 -3.93 -12.66
N GLU A 9 -1.57 -5.06 -11.96
CA GLU A 9 -1.42 -6.37 -12.60
C GLU A 9 -2.57 -6.62 -13.58
N GLY A 10 -2.26 -6.53 -14.87
CA GLY A 10 -3.22 -6.69 -15.96
C GLY A 10 -4.15 -5.51 -16.20
N ALA A 11 -3.87 -4.35 -15.67
CA ALA A 11 -4.62 -3.14 -15.94
C ALA A 11 -4.30 -2.58 -17.35
N LEU A 12 -5.35 -2.16 -18.06
CA LEU A 12 -5.24 -1.34 -19.26
C LEU A 12 -5.79 0.05 -18.92
N ILE A 13 -4.94 1.06 -19.06
CA ILE A 13 -5.29 2.42 -18.70
C ILE A 13 -5.33 3.26 -19.99
N HIS A 14 -6.48 3.88 -20.25
CA HIS A 14 -6.62 4.75 -21.40
C HIS A 14 -5.76 6.01 -21.21
N ARG A 15 -5.09 6.45 -22.28
CA ARG A 15 -4.16 7.58 -22.26
C ARG A 15 -4.77 8.86 -21.67
N CYS A 16 -6.03 9.17 -21.98
CA CYS A 16 -6.70 10.36 -21.44
C CYS A 16 -6.80 10.36 -19.90
N VAL A 17 -6.85 9.19 -19.25
CA VAL A 17 -6.83 9.09 -17.78
C VAL A 17 -5.47 9.56 -17.26
N ILE A 18 -4.37 9.12 -17.89
CA ILE A 18 -3.01 9.54 -17.53
C ILE A 18 -2.84 11.05 -17.75
N GLU A 19 -3.38 11.59 -18.85
CA GLU A 19 -3.35 13.02 -19.14
C GLU A 19 -4.12 13.84 -18.11
N GLN A 20 -5.19 13.29 -17.55
CA GLN A 20 -6.05 13.97 -16.58
C GLN A 20 -5.55 13.89 -15.15
N ILE A 21 -5.07 12.71 -14.69
CA ILE A 21 -4.67 12.49 -13.29
C ILE A 21 -3.15 12.39 -13.10
N GLY A 22 -2.36 12.38 -14.17
CA GLY A 22 -0.91 12.22 -14.15
C GLY A 22 -0.46 10.76 -13.98
N LEU A 23 0.80 10.59 -13.65
CA LEU A 23 1.41 9.28 -13.36
C LEU A 23 1.19 8.88 -11.89
N PRO A 24 1.30 7.58 -11.55
CA PRO A 24 1.27 7.12 -10.18
C PRO A 24 2.27 7.86 -9.28
N ASP A 25 1.90 8.09 -8.03
CA ASP A 25 2.75 8.80 -7.08
C ASP A 25 4.01 7.98 -6.72
N LYS A 26 5.16 8.43 -7.24
CA LYS A 26 6.46 7.78 -7.04
C LYS A 26 6.90 7.64 -5.58
N ARG A 27 6.28 8.39 -4.66
CA ARG A 27 6.58 8.33 -3.23
C ARG A 27 6.23 6.97 -2.62
N PHE A 28 5.24 6.26 -3.19
CA PHE A 28 4.90 4.90 -2.75
C PHE A 28 6.06 3.92 -2.95
N PHE A 29 6.84 4.07 -4.04
CA PHE A 29 7.87 3.15 -4.49
C PHE A 29 7.30 1.78 -4.92
N VAL A 30 6.66 1.08 -3.99
CA VAL A 30 5.93 -0.18 -4.17
C VAL A 30 4.86 -0.29 -3.09
N GLN A 31 3.76 -0.97 -3.39
CA GLN A 31 2.67 -1.27 -2.46
C GLN A 31 1.78 -0.05 -2.11
N GLY A 32 0.57 -0.08 -2.61
CA GLY A 32 -0.47 0.93 -2.38
C GLY A 32 -0.61 1.99 -3.47
N ASP A 33 0.37 2.11 -4.35
CA ASP A 33 0.34 3.00 -5.52
C ASP A 33 -0.82 2.66 -6.47
N ASP A 34 -1.01 1.38 -6.76
CA ASP A 34 -2.08 0.87 -7.61
C ASP A 34 -3.48 1.19 -7.04
N MET A 35 -3.65 1.00 -5.74
CA MET A 35 -4.92 1.29 -5.06
C MET A 35 -5.27 2.79 -5.16
N ILE A 36 -4.30 3.66 -4.85
CA ILE A 36 -4.51 5.12 -4.89
C ILE A 36 -4.76 5.58 -6.32
N TYR A 37 -3.95 5.12 -7.26
CA TYR A 37 -4.10 5.49 -8.67
C TYR A 37 -5.42 5.00 -9.25
N GLY A 38 -5.81 3.75 -8.96
CA GLY A 38 -7.11 3.20 -9.36
C GLY A 38 -8.28 3.98 -8.77
N TYR A 39 -8.19 4.42 -7.51
CA TYR A 39 -9.19 5.28 -6.88
C TYR A 39 -9.27 6.65 -7.56
N GLN A 40 -8.14 7.27 -7.88
CA GLN A 40 -8.12 8.54 -8.62
C GLN A 40 -8.73 8.39 -10.01
N ALA A 41 -8.40 7.31 -10.73
CA ALA A 41 -8.98 6.99 -12.03
C ALA A 41 -10.50 6.81 -11.95
N ALA A 42 -11.01 6.13 -10.92
CA ALA A 42 -12.44 5.93 -10.72
C ALA A 42 -13.26 7.22 -10.49
N ARG A 43 -12.59 8.32 -10.15
CA ARG A 43 -13.23 9.64 -10.00
C ARG A 43 -13.41 10.39 -11.33
N CYS A 44 -12.67 10.02 -12.36
CA CYS A 44 -12.73 10.67 -13.67
C CYS A 44 -13.21 9.74 -14.79
N THR A 45 -13.24 8.42 -14.54
CA THR A 45 -13.70 7.44 -15.52
C THR A 45 -14.27 6.20 -14.85
N ASN A 46 -14.85 5.28 -15.63
CA ASN A 46 -15.29 3.98 -15.12
C ASN A 46 -14.11 3.00 -15.07
N VAL A 47 -13.82 2.48 -13.90
CA VAL A 47 -12.90 1.36 -13.74
C VAL A 47 -13.71 0.06 -13.88
N ILE A 48 -13.37 -0.77 -14.87
CA ILE A 48 -14.12 -1.98 -15.21
C ILE A 48 -13.29 -3.22 -14.94
N TYR A 49 -13.82 -4.12 -14.14
CA TYR A 49 -13.28 -5.45 -13.96
C TYR A 49 -13.83 -6.39 -15.04
N ILE A 50 -12.94 -7.04 -15.81
CA ILE A 50 -13.27 -7.99 -16.87
C ILE A 50 -12.99 -9.41 -16.35
N ASN A 51 -14.03 -10.16 -16.02
CA ASN A 51 -13.91 -11.51 -15.44
C ASN A 51 -13.58 -12.62 -16.45
N LYS A 52 -13.50 -12.29 -17.74
CA LYS A 52 -13.18 -13.25 -18.82
C LYS A 52 -11.69 -13.32 -19.15
N VAL A 53 -10.89 -12.41 -18.62
CA VAL A 53 -9.45 -12.35 -18.87
C VAL A 53 -8.72 -12.91 -17.66
N CYS A 54 -7.85 -13.90 -17.90
CA CYS A 54 -7.02 -14.50 -16.86
C CYS A 54 -5.55 -14.23 -17.16
N PHE A 55 -4.84 -13.75 -16.16
CA PHE A 55 -3.38 -13.61 -16.18
C PHE A 55 -2.76 -14.75 -15.39
N ARG A 56 -1.81 -15.45 -15.99
CA ARG A 56 -1.02 -16.47 -15.28
C ARG A 56 0.30 -15.86 -14.82
N ARG A 57 0.48 -15.76 -13.53
CA ARG A 57 1.76 -15.37 -12.96
C ARG A 57 2.77 -16.51 -13.18
N LYS A 58 3.90 -16.22 -13.84
CA LYS A 58 4.96 -17.22 -14.11
C LYS A 58 5.81 -17.51 -12.88
N LEU A 59 6.01 -16.50 -12.02
CA LEU A 59 6.82 -16.64 -10.82
C LEU A 59 5.92 -16.86 -9.59
N PRO A 60 6.36 -17.72 -8.66
CA PRO A 60 5.61 -17.93 -7.42
C PRO A 60 5.53 -16.63 -6.61
N PHE A 61 4.38 -16.39 -6.01
CA PHE A 61 4.20 -15.26 -5.10
C PHE A 61 4.82 -15.60 -3.75
N SER A 62 5.84 -14.85 -3.34
CA SER A 62 6.36 -14.98 -1.97
C SER A 62 5.38 -14.30 -0.99
N ARG A 63 4.74 -15.12 -0.15
CA ARG A 63 3.88 -14.65 0.94
C ARG A 63 4.68 -14.27 2.19
N GLU A 64 5.98 -14.48 2.17
CA GLU A 64 6.83 -14.15 3.31
C GLU A 64 6.85 -12.65 3.56
N MET A 65 6.51 -12.27 4.79
CA MET A 65 6.59 -10.89 5.26
C MET A 65 7.96 -10.68 5.88
N THR A 66 8.74 -9.80 5.28
CA THR A 66 10.08 -9.41 5.74
C THR A 66 10.04 -8.06 6.45
N GLU A 67 11.11 -7.73 7.20
CA GLU A 67 11.32 -6.41 7.79
C GLU A 67 11.07 -5.28 6.78
N GLN A 68 11.64 -5.43 5.58
CA GLN A 68 11.51 -4.45 4.50
C GLN A 68 10.07 -4.28 4.02
N LYS A 69 9.34 -5.39 3.84
CA LYS A 69 7.93 -5.33 3.45
C LYS A 69 7.08 -4.64 4.51
N PHE A 70 7.32 -4.93 5.79
CA PHE A 70 6.62 -4.26 6.89
C PHE A 70 6.98 -2.78 6.97
N HIS A 71 8.25 -2.41 6.78
CA HIS A 71 8.65 -1.01 6.73
C HIS A 71 7.88 -0.25 5.65
N ILE A 72 7.88 -0.75 4.41
CA ILE A 72 7.17 -0.11 3.30
C ILE A 72 5.67 -0.05 3.57
N LEU A 73 5.07 -1.14 4.03
CA LEU A 73 3.65 -1.21 4.34
C LEU A 73 3.23 -0.14 5.36
N PHE A 74 3.92 -0.07 6.49
CA PHE A 74 3.58 0.86 7.56
C PHE A 74 3.90 2.30 7.19
N ARG A 75 4.99 2.57 6.47
CA ARG A 75 5.32 3.89 5.93
C ARG A 75 4.26 4.38 4.94
N ASN A 76 3.89 3.55 3.98
CA ASN A 76 2.95 3.92 2.91
C ASN A 76 1.52 4.14 3.44
N ARG A 77 1.16 3.60 4.61
CA ARG A 77 -0.11 3.93 5.27
C ARG A 77 -0.26 5.42 5.56
N PHE A 78 0.82 6.11 5.94
CA PHE A 78 0.80 7.56 6.15
C PHE A 78 0.54 8.31 4.85
N LEU A 79 1.21 7.90 3.76
CA LEU A 79 0.99 8.48 2.46
C LEU A 79 -0.45 8.22 1.95
N THR A 80 -0.96 7.00 2.15
CA THR A 80 -2.36 6.67 1.86
C THR A 80 -3.31 7.56 2.67
N TYR A 81 -3.04 7.76 3.96
CA TYR A 81 -3.83 8.65 4.80
C TYR A 81 -3.82 10.09 4.26
N GLU A 82 -2.68 10.61 3.81
CA GLU A 82 -2.59 11.94 3.18
C GLU A 82 -3.50 12.04 1.95
N HIS A 83 -3.48 11.03 1.06
CA HIS A 83 -4.31 11.03 -0.13
C HIS A 83 -5.81 10.99 0.16
N PHE A 84 -6.22 10.29 1.23
CA PHE A 84 -7.63 10.16 1.59
C PHE A 84 -8.12 11.18 2.61
N ALA A 85 -7.24 11.99 3.21
CA ALA A 85 -7.58 12.90 4.30
C ALA A 85 -8.71 13.90 3.95
N SER A 86 -8.82 14.27 2.68
CA SER A 86 -9.90 15.15 2.18
C SER A 86 -11.21 14.41 1.89
N SER A 87 -11.16 13.10 1.69
CA SER A 87 -12.32 12.30 1.21
C SER A 87 -12.92 11.43 2.32
N VAL A 88 -12.11 11.06 3.30
CA VAL A 88 -12.53 10.20 4.43
C VAL A 88 -12.25 10.95 5.73
N PRO A 89 -13.27 11.33 6.49
CA PRO A 89 -13.10 12.09 7.74
C PRO A 89 -12.56 11.17 8.85
N MET A 90 -11.31 10.76 8.73
CA MET A 90 -10.61 10.02 9.77
C MET A 90 -9.68 10.97 10.53
N SER A 91 -9.91 11.11 11.84
CA SER A 91 -9.02 11.92 12.68
C SER A 91 -7.62 11.30 12.75
N ARG A 92 -6.60 12.15 12.96
CA ARG A 92 -5.22 11.67 13.17
C ARG A 92 -5.12 10.68 14.34
N VAL A 93 -5.90 10.88 15.38
CA VAL A 93 -5.94 9.99 16.55
C VAL A 93 -6.45 8.60 16.13
N ALA A 94 -7.59 8.54 15.42
CA ALA A 94 -8.14 7.28 14.92
C ALA A 94 -7.14 6.55 13.99
N PHE A 95 -6.44 7.27 13.13
CA PHE A 95 -5.40 6.72 12.28
C PHE A 95 -4.25 6.10 13.09
N TRP A 96 -3.77 6.80 14.13
CA TRP A 96 -2.74 6.26 15.01
C TRP A 96 -3.20 5.02 15.78
N VAL A 97 -4.42 5.05 16.34
CA VAL A 97 -5.01 3.89 17.01
C VAL A 97 -5.07 2.69 16.08
N GLN A 98 -5.51 2.86 14.83
CA GLN A 98 -5.50 1.77 13.85
C GLN A 98 -4.11 1.20 13.59
N ASN A 99 -3.08 2.03 13.48
CA ASN A 99 -1.71 1.54 13.29
C ASN A 99 -1.22 0.74 14.50
N LEU A 100 -1.48 1.21 15.71
CA LEU A 100 -1.14 0.49 16.94
C LEU A 100 -1.91 -0.84 17.06
N MET A 101 -3.19 -0.85 16.72
CA MET A 101 -3.98 -2.08 16.67
C MET A 101 -3.43 -3.10 15.68
N LEU A 102 -2.95 -2.67 14.52
CA LEU A 102 -2.31 -3.56 13.54
C LEU A 102 -1.00 -4.15 14.08
N VAL A 103 -0.18 -3.36 14.75
CA VAL A 103 1.04 -3.86 15.43
C VAL A 103 0.67 -4.88 16.49
N ALA A 104 -0.30 -4.58 17.35
CA ALA A 104 -0.77 -5.49 18.39
C ALA A 104 -1.37 -6.79 17.81
N TRP A 105 -2.15 -6.68 16.73
CA TRP A 105 -2.70 -7.83 16.02
C TRP A 105 -1.58 -8.71 15.44
N TYR A 106 -0.56 -8.10 14.84
CA TYR A 106 0.60 -8.84 14.34
C TYR A 106 1.31 -9.59 15.46
N ILE A 107 1.60 -8.92 16.57
CA ILE A 107 2.24 -9.52 17.73
C ILE A 107 1.44 -10.74 18.20
N ARG A 108 0.12 -10.61 18.29
CA ARG A 108 -0.74 -11.68 18.79
C ARG A 108 -0.90 -12.86 17.83
N THR A 109 -1.00 -12.61 16.53
CA THR A 109 -1.45 -13.62 15.55
C THR A 109 -0.32 -14.22 14.71
N ILE A 110 0.67 -13.43 14.34
CA ILE A 110 1.73 -13.84 13.40
C ILE A 110 3.02 -14.18 14.14
N SER A 111 3.37 -13.40 15.16
CA SER A 111 4.59 -13.56 15.93
C SER A 111 4.79 -14.97 16.50
N PRO A 112 3.80 -15.63 17.10
CA PRO A 112 3.95 -17.00 17.62
C PRO A 112 4.30 -18.03 16.54
N ARG A 113 3.93 -17.74 15.27
CA ARG A 113 4.17 -18.64 14.13
C ARG A 113 5.51 -18.41 13.45
N GLN A 114 6.15 -17.26 13.69
CA GLN A 114 7.41 -16.85 13.09
C GLN A 114 8.34 -16.20 14.13
N PRO A 115 8.75 -16.91 15.18
CA PRO A 115 9.51 -16.33 16.30
C PRO A 115 10.87 -15.77 15.88
N LEU A 116 11.54 -16.41 14.90
CA LEU A 116 12.86 -15.99 14.42
C LEU A 116 12.85 -14.60 13.75
N ASN A 117 11.73 -14.24 13.11
CA ASN A 117 11.61 -12.98 12.38
C ASN A 117 10.88 -11.88 13.19
N TYR A 118 10.49 -12.20 14.42
CA TYR A 118 9.69 -11.30 15.24
C TYR A 118 10.26 -9.90 15.40
N TRP A 119 11.51 -9.82 15.88
CA TRP A 119 12.15 -8.54 16.14
C TRP A 119 12.44 -7.75 14.86
N HIS A 120 12.84 -8.43 13.80
CA HIS A 120 13.05 -7.81 12.49
C HIS A 120 11.75 -7.21 11.94
N ASN A 121 10.66 -7.95 12.02
CA ASN A 121 9.37 -7.50 11.52
C ASN A 121 8.80 -6.34 12.36
N LEU A 122 8.91 -6.42 13.69
CA LEU A 122 8.53 -5.33 14.58
C LEU A 122 9.35 -4.06 14.30
N ARG A 123 10.66 -4.21 14.12
CA ARG A 123 11.55 -3.10 13.73
C ARG A 123 11.10 -2.49 12.39
N GLY A 124 10.75 -3.31 11.41
CA GLY A 124 10.21 -2.85 10.13
C GLY A 124 8.95 -2.01 10.30
N MET A 125 7.99 -2.47 11.11
CA MET A 125 6.76 -1.72 11.40
C MET A 125 7.05 -0.36 12.04
N LEU A 126 7.84 -0.35 13.11
CA LEU A 126 8.14 0.88 13.86
C LEU A 126 8.96 1.88 13.03
N SER A 127 9.97 1.39 12.30
CA SER A 127 10.77 2.25 11.42
C SER A 127 9.95 2.80 10.25
N GLY A 128 9.03 2.00 9.70
CA GLY A 128 8.09 2.45 8.66
C GLY A 128 7.15 3.54 9.18
N MET A 129 6.58 3.37 10.38
CA MET A 129 5.76 4.42 11.02
C MET A 129 6.58 5.70 11.25
N TRP A 130 7.82 5.57 11.72
CA TRP A 130 8.71 6.69 11.94
C TRP A 130 9.03 7.46 10.67
N ASP A 131 9.37 6.77 9.58
CA ASP A 131 9.62 7.41 8.29
C ASP A 131 8.36 8.02 7.69
N GLY A 132 7.21 7.34 7.83
CA GLY A 132 5.91 7.86 7.41
C GLY A 132 5.55 9.17 8.10
N THR A 133 5.74 9.29 9.42
CA THR A 133 5.49 10.53 10.17
C THR A 133 6.39 11.69 9.75
N ARG A 134 7.56 11.38 9.21
CA ARG A 134 8.55 12.39 8.76
C ARG A 134 8.47 12.69 7.27
N GLY A 135 7.50 12.10 6.56
CA GLY A 135 7.36 12.27 5.13
C GLY A 135 8.53 11.70 4.31
N ARG A 136 9.25 10.71 4.85
CA ARG A 136 10.37 10.05 4.17
C ARG A 136 9.87 8.93 3.30
N TYR A 137 9.49 9.26 2.08
CA TYR A 137 8.92 8.33 1.09
C TYR A 137 9.91 8.01 -0.04
N GLY A 138 9.50 7.15 -0.98
CA GLY A 138 10.28 6.74 -2.15
C GLY A 138 11.08 5.47 -1.90
N ALA A 139 12.10 5.23 -2.75
CA ALA A 139 12.95 4.05 -2.63
C ALA A 139 13.74 4.08 -1.31
N PRO A 140 13.64 3.01 -0.50
CA PRO A 140 14.39 2.95 0.77
C PRO A 140 15.90 2.84 0.52
N PRO A 141 16.75 3.25 1.47
CA PRO A 141 18.21 3.27 1.30
C PRO A 141 18.85 1.92 0.93
N TRP A 142 18.22 0.81 1.33
CA TRP A 142 18.71 -0.55 1.04
C TRP A 142 18.39 -1.07 -0.37
N VAL A 143 17.71 -0.28 -1.20
CA VAL A 143 17.37 -0.62 -2.60
C VAL A 143 18.39 -0.05 -3.59
N ARG A 144 19.45 0.55 -3.11
CA ARG A 144 20.52 1.11 -3.94
C ARG A 144 21.49 0.06 -4.43
#